data_5e8a634acf859fe0334b5c4b74b61c59
#
_entry.id   5e8a634acf859fe0334b5c4b74b61c59
#
_cell.length_a   1.000
_cell.length_b   1.000
_cell.length_c   1.000
_cell.angle_alpha   90.00
_cell.angle_beta   90.00
_cell.angle_gamma   90.00
#
_symmetry.space_group_name_H-M   'P 1'
#
loop_
_entity.id
_entity.type
_entity.pdbx_description
1 polymer ?
#
loop_
_entity_poly.entity_id
_entity_poly.type
_entity_poly.pdbx_seq_one_letter_code
_entity_poly.pdbx_strand_id
1 'polypeptide(L)'
;MLLIIAAPAAAQQSAPDATPQPAAPPAYAAPVDDAASAANTVMLFGQDESRMTVPVSIAGTSPQKFVVDTGAQRTVISRELAAVLRLAPGRIVRVTGMTGSDSVATVIIPALRVGTIDSPAIEAPAIAAQNLGALGLLGIDTLQGRAVGIDFDTRTMTVTPARRRNRRERTERGEIVVRARSLFGQLVVTDAYCNGVRIRVIIDTGSSVSMGNAALRRKLLRKPVRSQSIALTGVTGQTVMADYSTIDRVMIGSLTITSLPIALTAVDAPPFRQFGLAERPAILLGMDALMLFRRVDIDFANREVRLALPRNVPRR
;
A
#
# COMPACT_ATOMS: atom_id res chain seq x y z
N MET A 1 3.70 -7.00 2.99
CA MET A 1 3.61 -5.53 3.06
C MET A 1 4.96 -4.91 2.78
N LEU A 2 4.95 -4.03 1.83
CA LEU A 2 6.13 -3.29 1.42
C LEU A 2 5.87 -1.78 1.61
N LEU A 3 6.50 -1.17 2.57
CA LEU A 3 6.67 0.27 2.59
C LEU A 3 8.04 0.59 1.99
N ILE A 4 8.06 1.17 0.79
CA ILE A 4 9.31 1.58 0.14
C ILE A 4 9.47 3.07 0.33
N ILE A 5 10.47 3.46 1.12
CA ILE A 5 11.00 4.81 1.15
C ILE A 5 12.35 4.78 0.43
N ALA A 6 12.42 5.38 -0.74
CA ALA A 6 13.68 5.61 -1.41
C ALA A 6 14.30 6.91 -0.89
N ALA A 7 15.27 6.77 0.02
CA ALA A 7 16.21 7.84 0.29
C ALA A 7 17.52 7.52 -0.45
N PRO A 8 18.20 8.49 -1.09
CA PRO A 8 19.50 8.23 -1.69
C PRO A 8 20.49 7.81 -0.61
N ALA A 9 21.22 6.74 -0.84
CA ALA A 9 22.35 6.37 -0.02
C ALA A 9 23.42 7.45 -0.18
N ALA A 10 23.74 8.18 0.89
CA ALA A 10 24.84 9.12 0.91
C ALA A 10 26.15 8.32 0.77
N ALA A 11 26.77 8.37 -0.40
CA ALA A 11 28.14 7.96 -0.57
C ALA A 11 29.03 9.04 0.10
N GLN A 12 29.75 8.68 1.15
CA GLN A 12 30.85 9.48 1.66
C GLN A 12 31.98 9.46 0.63
N GLN A 13 32.06 10.50 -0.17
CA GLN A 13 33.29 10.85 -0.90
C GLN A 13 33.73 12.21 -0.36
N SER A 14 34.91 12.22 0.24
CA SER A 14 35.69 13.39 0.58
C SER A 14 36.08 14.11 -0.73
N ALA A 15 35.66 15.38 -0.89
CA ALA A 15 36.00 16.25 -1.98
C ALA A 15 36.84 17.44 -1.51
N PRO A 16 37.67 18.05 -2.36
CA PRO A 16 38.13 19.39 -2.11
C PRO A 16 37.20 20.45 -2.73
N ASP A 17 37.22 21.61 -2.11
CA ASP A 17 36.51 22.85 -2.40
C ASP A 17 36.28 23.20 -3.88
N ALA A 18 35.03 23.39 -4.24
CA ALA A 18 34.58 24.34 -5.24
C ALA A 18 33.12 24.67 -4.99
N THR A 19 32.83 25.93 -4.68
CA THR A 19 31.49 26.50 -4.52
C THR A 19 30.76 26.51 -5.85
N PRO A 20 29.65 25.80 -6.04
CA PRO A 20 28.77 26.04 -7.15
C PRO A 20 27.57 26.88 -6.70
N GLN A 21 27.32 27.90 -7.49
CA GLN A 21 26.13 28.73 -7.49
C GLN A 21 24.85 27.88 -7.58
N PRO A 22 23.79 28.17 -6.83
CA PRO A 22 22.56 27.38 -6.88
C PRO A 22 21.87 27.53 -8.24
N ALA A 23 21.72 26.44 -8.96
CA ALA A 23 20.88 26.38 -10.13
C ALA A 23 19.41 26.56 -9.73
N ALA A 24 18.70 27.43 -10.43
CA ALA A 24 17.28 27.66 -10.26
C ALA A 24 16.50 26.34 -10.43
N PRO A 25 15.44 26.12 -9.64
CA PRO A 25 14.61 24.93 -9.80
C PRO A 25 13.92 24.97 -11.16
N PRO A 26 13.77 23.83 -11.84
CA PRO A 26 13.05 23.78 -13.11
C PRO A 26 11.61 24.26 -12.88
N ALA A 27 11.18 25.19 -13.73
CA ALA A 27 9.82 25.71 -13.73
C ALA A 27 8.84 24.54 -13.86
N TYR A 28 7.97 24.43 -12.86
CA TYR A 28 6.84 23.49 -12.88
C TYR A 28 5.91 23.93 -14.02
N ALA A 29 5.85 23.15 -15.08
CA ALA A 29 4.89 23.39 -16.16
C ALA A 29 3.48 23.30 -15.55
N ALA A 30 2.69 24.34 -15.75
CA ALA A 30 1.27 24.35 -15.36
C ALA A 30 0.55 23.15 -15.99
N PRO A 31 -0.41 22.53 -15.30
CA PRO A 31 -1.17 21.44 -15.88
C PRO A 31 -1.91 21.97 -17.10
N VAL A 32 -1.63 21.38 -18.26
CA VAL A 32 -2.46 21.55 -19.45
C VAL A 32 -3.81 20.97 -19.10
N ASP A 33 -4.85 21.79 -19.20
CA ASP A 33 -6.26 21.39 -19.12
C ASP A 33 -6.56 20.48 -20.33
N ASP A 34 -6.22 19.19 -20.19
CA ASP A 34 -6.67 18.17 -21.12
C ASP A 34 -8.00 17.63 -20.59
N ALA A 35 -9.09 18.32 -20.96
CA ALA A 35 -10.47 17.88 -20.78
C ALA A 35 -10.80 16.70 -21.73
N ALA A 36 -9.82 15.84 -22.03
CA ALA A 36 -10.01 14.57 -22.71
C ALA A 36 -10.63 13.59 -21.71
N SER A 37 -11.90 13.27 -21.95
CA SER A 37 -12.68 12.14 -21.43
C SER A 37 -11.94 11.30 -20.39
N ALA A 38 -12.21 11.57 -19.10
CA ALA A 38 -11.69 10.78 -17.99
C ALA A 38 -12.33 9.38 -18.03
N ALA A 39 -11.82 8.52 -18.91
CA ALA A 39 -12.29 7.15 -19.05
C ALA A 39 -11.97 6.39 -17.75
N ASN A 40 -13.01 5.86 -17.13
CA ASN A 40 -12.88 4.92 -16.03
C ASN A 40 -12.19 3.67 -16.57
N THR A 41 -11.05 3.32 -16.01
CA THR A 41 -10.37 2.07 -16.35
C THR A 41 -10.90 0.97 -15.45
N VAL A 42 -11.57 -0.01 -16.05
CA VAL A 42 -12.03 -1.23 -15.37
C VAL A 42 -11.11 -2.38 -15.77
N MET A 43 -10.54 -3.05 -14.78
CA MET A 43 -9.65 -4.20 -14.99
C MET A 43 -10.17 -5.39 -14.21
N LEU A 44 -10.08 -6.58 -14.80
CA LEU A 44 -10.23 -7.81 -14.05
C LEU A 44 -8.97 -8.04 -13.22
N PHE A 45 -9.11 -8.39 -11.96
CA PHE A 45 -7.99 -8.79 -11.14
C PHE A 45 -7.96 -10.31 -10.89
N GLY A 46 -6.75 -10.87 -10.89
CA GLY A 46 -6.48 -12.20 -10.38
C GLY A 46 -6.23 -12.17 -8.88
N GLN A 47 -6.47 -13.27 -8.22
CA GLN A 47 -6.10 -13.47 -6.83
C GLN A 47 -4.96 -14.49 -6.80
N ASP A 48 -3.78 -14.05 -6.39
CA ASP A 48 -2.61 -14.88 -6.22
C ASP A 48 -2.19 -14.82 -4.75
N GLU A 49 -2.14 -15.95 -4.07
CA GLU A 49 -1.84 -16.05 -2.63
C GLU A 49 -2.58 -15.02 -1.76
N SER A 50 -3.89 -14.84 -1.96
CA SER A 50 -4.72 -13.85 -1.25
C SER A 50 -4.40 -12.39 -1.53
N ARG A 51 -3.57 -12.06 -2.51
CA ARG A 51 -3.29 -10.69 -2.94
C ARG A 51 -3.89 -10.40 -4.30
N MET A 52 -4.30 -9.16 -4.51
CA MET A 52 -4.91 -8.71 -5.76
C MET A 52 -3.84 -8.40 -6.80
N THR A 53 -3.95 -8.99 -7.99
CA THR A 53 -3.04 -8.73 -9.11
C THR A 53 -3.77 -8.12 -10.29
N VAL A 54 -3.11 -7.19 -10.98
CA VAL A 54 -3.59 -6.56 -12.21
C VAL A 54 -2.57 -6.70 -13.33
N PRO A 55 -3.04 -6.71 -14.60
CA PRO A 55 -2.15 -6.73 -15.74
C PRO A 55 -1.44 -5.37 -15.92
N VAL A 56 -0.12 -5.40 -16.00
CA VAL A 56 0.74 -4.23 -16.22
C VAL A 56 1.64 -4.48 -17.41
N SER A 57 1.63 -3.59 -18.41
CA SER A 57 2.55 -3.62 -19.55
C SER A 57 3.70 -2.65 -19.31
N ILE A 58 4.91 -3.08 -19.62
CA ILE A 58 6.13 -2.29 -19.51
C ILE A 58 6.71 -2.11 -20.92
N ALA A 59 6.93 -0.86 -21.32
CA ALA A 59 7.49 -0.53 -22.65
C ALA A 59 6.80 -1.25 -23.83
N GLY A 60 5.48 -1.44 -23.76
CA GLY A 60 4.71 -2.09 -24.81
C GLY A 60 4.79 -3.64 -24.84
N THR A 61 5.42 -4.25 -23.85
CA THR A 61 5.47 -5.71 -23.73
C THR A 61 4.11 -6.32 -23.34
N SER A 62 3.97 -7.63 -23.48
CA SER A 62 2.80 -8.37 -23.00
C SER A 62 2.55 -8.10 -21.52
N PRO A 63 1.29 -7.95 -21.09
CA PRO A 63 0.97 -7.62 -19.70
C PRO A 63 1.48 -8.68 -18.72
N GLN A 64 2.07 -8.23 -17.64
CA GLN A 64 2.57 -9.02 -16.52
C GLN A 64 1.70 -8.81 -15.29
N LYS A 65 1.58 -9.81 -14.42
CA LYS A 65 0.80 -9.71 -13.16
C LYS A 65 1.59 -8.95 -12.11
N PHE A 66 1.06 -7.80 -11.70
CA PHE A 66 1.58 -7.00 -10.58
C PHE A 66 0.58 -7.00 -9.45
N VAL A 67 1.05 -7.16 -8.22
CA VAL A 67 0.21 -6.99 -7.02
C VAL A 67 -0.09 -5.50 -6.84
N VAL A 68 -1.32 -5.15 -6.54
CA VAL A 68 -1.70 -3.78 -6.15
C VAL A 68 -1.40 -3.58 -4.68
N ASP A 69 -0.50 -2.67 -4.36
CA ASP A 69 0.00 -2.45 -3.00
C ASP A 69 -0.19 -1.00 -2.57
N THR A 70 -1.28 -0.72 -1.84
CA THR A 70 -1.55 0.61 -1.26
C THR A 70 -0.66 0.92 -0.05
N GLY A 71 0.09 -0.05 0.44
CA GLY A 71 1.13 0.10 1.45
C GLY A 71 2.50 0.44 0.86
N ALA A 72 2.69 0.34 -0.47
CA ALA A 72 3.94 0.69 -1.14
C ALA A 72 3.91 2.13 -1.66
N GLN A 73 4.90 2.93 -1.29
CA GLN A 73 5.05 4.30 -1.81
C GLN A 73 5.48 4.34 -3.28
N ARG A 74 6.18 3.31 -3.73
CA ARG A 74 6.71 3.19 -5.09
C ARG A 74 6.38 1.85 -5.69
N THR A 75 6.16 1.88 -6.99
CA THR A 75 6.12 0.68 -7.83
C THR A 75 7.47 -0.02 -7.82
N VAL A 76 7.44 -1.35 -7.73
CA VAL A 76 8.60 -2.23 -7.66
C VAL A 76 8.52 -3.28 -8.75
N ILE A 77 9.65 -3.68 -9.29
CA ILE A 77 9.73 -4.75 -10.29
C ILE A 77 10.60 -5.90 -9.74
N SER A 78 10.33 -7.12 -10.18
CA SER A 78 11.25 -8.22 -9.86
C SER A 78 12.55 -8.08 -10.65
N ARG A 79 13.67 -8.50 -10.04
CA ARG A 79 15.00 -8.52 -10.72
C ARG A 79 14.94 -9.40 -11.97
N GLU A 80 14.21 -10.49 -11.88
CA GLU A 80 14.05 -11.47 -12.96
C GLU A 80 13.34 -10.85 -14.14
N LEU A 81 12.22 -10.13 -13.92
CA LEU A 81 11.51 -9.43 -14.99
C LEU A 81 12.32 -8.27 -15.55
N ALA A 82 13.00 -7.50 -14.68
CA ALA A 82 13.87 -6.41 -15.09
C ALA A 82 14.99 -6.89 -16.01
N ALA A 83 15.60 -8.05 -15.70
CA ALA A 83 16.63 -8.67 -16.52
C ALA A 83 16.08 -9.16 -17.87
N VAL A 84 14.92 -9.83 -17.89
CA VAL A 84 14.25 -10.27 -19.12
C VAL A 84 13.94 -9.09 -20.04
N LEU A 85 13.48 -7.97 -19.47
CA LEU A 85 13.15 -6.74 -20.21
C LEU A 85 14.38 -5.88 -20.52
N ARG A 86 15.58 -6.27 -20.06
CA ARG A 86 16.85 -5.52 -20.24
C ARG A 86 16.72 -4.04 -19.86
N LEU A 87 16.05 -3.78 -18.72
CA LEU A 87 15.85 -2.42 -18.25
C LEU A 87 17.18 -1.77 -17.85
N ALA A 88 17.35 -0.48 -18.14
CA ALA A 88 18.55 0.26 -17.78
C ALA A 88 18.69 0.36 -16.26
N PRO A 89 19.92 0.24 -15.72
CA PRO A 89 20.17 0.37 -14.27
C PRO A 89 19.92 1.82 -13.82
N GLY A 90 19.42 1.98 -12.60
CA GLY A 90 19.28 3.24 -11.90
C GLY A 90 20.18 3.30 -10.66
N ARG A 91 19.79 4.11 -9.69
CA ARG A 91 20.53 4.33 -8.45
C ARG A 91 20.35 3.17 -7.46
N ILE A 92 21.17 3.16 -6.41
CA ILE A 92 20.91 2.36 -5.22
C ILE A 92 20.04 3.20 -4.28
N VAL A 93 18.94 2.61 -3.79
CA VAL A 93 18.00 3.26 -2.89
C VAL A 93 17.80 2.40 -1.64
N ARG A 94 17.48 3.03 -0.54
CA ARG A 94 17.08 2.32 0.68
C ARG A 94 15.61 1.91 0.57
N VAL A 95 15.35 0.62 0.65
CA VAL A 95 14.02 0.04 0.71
C VAL A 95 13.73 -0.37 2.14
N THR A 96 12.57 0.03 2.64
CA THR A 96 12.12 -0.28 3.99
C THR A 96 10.83 -1.08 3.93
N GLY A 97 10.86 -2.27 4.49
CA GLY A 97 9.69 -3.17 4.63
C GLY A 97 9.33 -3.42 6.09
N MET A 98 8.34 -4.25 6.33
CA MET A 98 7.86 -4.60 7.69
C MET A 98 8.93 -5.30 8.53
N THR A 99 9.80 -6.05 7.89
CA THR A 99 10.79 -6.89 8.56
C THR A 99 12.17 -6.24 8.66
N GLY A 100 12.40 -5.12 7.96
CA GLY A 100 13.70 -4.44 7.98
C GLY A 100 13.88 -3.48 6.80
N SER A 101 15.13 -3.03 6.64
CA SER A 101 15.53 -2.14 5.55
C SER A 101 16.78 -2.70 4.88
N ASP A 102 16.88 -2.48 3.57
CA ASP A 102 18.03 -2.90 2.77
C ASP A 102 18.33 -1.88 1.66
N SER A 103 19.56 -1.91 1.13
CA SER A 103 19.97 -1.13 -0.03
C SER A 103 19.72 -1.93 -1.30
N VAL A 104 18.89 -1.41 -2.20
CA VAL A 104 18.41 -2.11 -3.38
C VAL A 104 18.73 -1.30 -4.64
N ALA A 105 19.26 -1.95 -5.65
CA ALA A 105 19.44 -1.35 -6.96
C ALA A 105 18.07 -1.06 -7.61
N THR A 106 17.97 0.06 -8.31
CA THR A 106 16.80 0.40 -9.11
C THR A 106 17.03 0.13 -10.59
N VAL A 107 15.96 0.12 -11.35
CA VAL A 107 15.97 0.13 -12.81
C VAL A 107 15.03 1.21 -13.34
N ILE A 108 15.29 1.67 -14.57
CA ILE A 108 14.44 2.64 -15.25
C ILE A 108 13.38 1.89 -16.04
N ILE A 109 12.13 2.05 -15.68
CA ILE A 109 10.98 1.60 -16.47
C ILE A 109 10.57 2.76 -17.35
N PRO A 110 10.80 2.69 -18.69
CA PRO A 110 10.63 3.85 -19.57
C PRO A 110 9.16 4.23 -19.77
N ALA A 111 8.26 3.26 -19.72
CA ALA A 111 6.82 3.45 -19.78
C ALA A 111 6.12 2.29 -19.07
N LEU A 112 5.11 2.61 -18.28
CA LEU A 112 4.30 1.64 -17.56
C LEU A 112 2.83 1.91 -17.85
N ARG A 113 2.10 0.88 -18.28
CA ARG A 113 0.66 0.96 -18.57
C ARG A 113 -0.14 0.01 -17.70
N VAL A 114 -1.18 0.54 -17.07
CA VAL A 114 -2.14 -0.22 -16.26
C VAL A 114 -3.54 0.04 -16.81
N GLY A 115 -4.07 -0.91 -17.58
CA GLY A 115 -5.32 -0.70 -18.34
C GLY A 115 -5.16 0.43 -19.34
N THR A 116 -5.91 1.52 -19.19
CA THR A 116 -5.82 2.74 -20.02
C THR A 116 -4.92 3.82 -19.40
N ILE A 117 -4.28 3.53 -18.26
CA ILE A 117 -3.44 4.48 -17.54
C ILE A 117 -2.00 4.33 -18.00
N ASP A 118 -1.47 5.36 -18.63
CA ASP A 118 -0.06 5.46 -18.94
C ASP A 118 0.65 6.26 -17.82
N SER A 119 1.76 5.73 -17.36
CA SER A 119 2.67 6.41 -16.46
C SER A 119 3.97 6.74 -17.20
N PRO A 120 4.54 7.94 -16.97
CA PRO A 120 5.84 8.30 -17.54
C PRO A 120 6.94 7.37 -17.01
N ALA A 121 8.15 7.57 -17.48
CA ALA A 121 9.31 6.84 -16.99
C ALA A 121 9.42 6.94 -15.46
N ILE A 122 9.61 5.79 -14.82
CA ILE A 122 9.79 5.68 -13.37
C ILE A 122 11.08 4.93 -13.05
N GLU A 123 11.70 5.30 -11.95
CA GLU A 123 12.82 4.58 -11.37
C GLU A 123 12.28 3.65 -10.27
N ALA A 124 12.31 2.33 -10.53
CA ALA A 124 11.70 1.32 -9.70
C ALA A 124 12.77 0.44 -9.00
N PRO A 125 12.68 0.20 -7.69
CA PRO A 125 13.51 -0.80 -7.01
C PRO A 125 13.33 -2.19 -7.62
N ALA A 126 14.43 -2.91 -7.82
CA ALA A 126 14.46 -4.26 -8.36
C ALA A 126 14.72 -5.27 -7.22
N ILE A 127 13.70 -6.04 -6.86
CA ILE A 127 13.71 -6.98 -5.73
C ILE A 127 13.50 -8.39 -6.26
N ALA A 128 14.08 -9.41 -5.61
CA ALA A 128 13.90 -10.80 -6.03
C ALA A 128 12.41 -11.21 -6.04
N ALA A 129 11.96 -11.86 -7.11
CA ALA A 129 10.56 -12.27 -7.28
C ALA A 129 10.05 -13.14 -6.12
N GLN A 130 10.90 -14.02 -5.59
CA GLN A 130 10.57 -14.86 -4.44
C GLN A 130 10.23 -14.06 -3.18
N ASN A 131 10.84 -12.88 -2.99
CA ASN A 131 10.56 -12.01 -1.84
C ASN A 131 9.30 -11.16 -2.08
N LEU A 132 9.02 -10.81 -3.33
CA LEU A 132 7.80 -10.09 -3.71
C LEU A 132 6.59 -11.04 -3.76
N GLY A 133 6.79 -12.32 -4.05
CA GLY A 133 5.74 -13.26 -4.40
C GLY A 133 5.00 -12.84 -5.68
N ALA A 134 5.62 -12.06 -6.54
CA ALA A 134 5.05 -11.56 -7.79
C ALA A 134 6.14 -11.03 -8.73
N LEU A 135 5.77 -10.74 -9.99
CA LEU A 135 6.69 -10.09 -10.94
C LEU A 135 6.87 -8.59 -10.67
N GLY A 136 6.00 -7.98 -9.86
CA GLY A 136 6.14 -6.62 -9.38
C GLY A 136 5.00 -6.22 -8.45
N LEU A 137 5.16 -5.04 -7.84
CA LEU A 137 4.15 -4.39 -7.00
C LEU A 137 3.83 -3.03 -7.61
N LEU A 138 2.56 -2.74 -7.79
CA LEU A 138 2.06 -1.44 -8.23
C LEU A 138 1.82 -0.57 -7.01
N GLY A 139 2.68 0.42 -6.80
CA GLY A 139 2.63 1.33 -5.67
C GLY A 139 1.72 2.54 -5.88
N ILE A 140 1.59 3.35 -4.83
CA ILE A 140 0.74 4.54 -4.86
C ILE A 140 1.29 5.66 -5.77
N ASP A 141 2.58 5.64 -6.13
CA ASP A 141 3.17 6.56 -7.12
C ASP A 141 2.42 6.50 -8.45
N THR A 142 1.97 5.33 -8.87
CA THR A 142 1.16 5.12 -10.08
C THR A 142 -0.33 5.41 -9.84
N LEU A 143 -0.81 5.32 -8.60
CA LEU A 143 -2.21 5.48 -8.21
C LEU A 143 -2.52 6.86 -7.61
N GLN A 144 -1.50 7.69 -7.37
CA GLN A 144 -1.66 9.00 -6.74
C GLN A 144 -2.55 9.92 -7.58
N GLY A 145 -3.42 10.69 -6.91
CA GLY A 145 -4.38 11.57 -7.60
C GLY A 145 -5.58 10.84 -8.21
N ARG A 146 -5.73 9.55 -7.94
CA ARG A 146 -6.81 8.69 -8.46
C ARG A 146 -7.65 8.12 -7.31
N ALA A 147 -8.82 7.61 -7.65
CA ALA A 147 -9.62 6.77 -6.80
C ALA A 147 -9.55 5.32 -7.32
N VAL A 148 -9.33 4.38 -6.40
CA VAL A 148 -9.23 2.95 -6.69
C VAL A 148 -10.43 2.26 -6.07
N GLY A 149 -11.30 1.67 -6.88
CA GLY A 149 -12.41 0.83 -6.45
C GLY A 149 -12.07 -0.63 -6.66
N ILE A 150 -12.24 -1.45 -5.63
CA ILE A 150 -12.00 -2.89 -5.64
C ILE A 150 -13.32 -3.57 -5.33
N ASP A 151 -13.89 -4.27 -6.30
CA ASP A 151 -15.10 -5.07 -6.14
C ASP A 151 -14.72 -6.55 -6.08
N PHE A 152 -14.91 -7.15 -4.92
CA PHE A 152 -14.53 -8.54 -4.68
C PHE A 152 -15.55 -9.54 -5.24
N ASP A 153 -16.82 -9.15 -5.39
CA ASP A 153 -17.85 -10.01 -5.97
C ASP A 153 -17.57 -10.23 -7.47
N THR A 154 -17.25 -9.17 -8.19
CA THR A 154 -17.00 -9.21 -9.63
C THR A 154 -15.53 -9.39 -9.99
N ARG A 155 -14.63 -9.35 -8.99
CA ARG A 155 -13.17 -9.35 -9.18
C ARG A 155 -12.70 -8.26 -10.14
N THR A 156 -13.24 -7.07 -9.98
CA THR A 156 -12.86 -5.93 -10.80
C THR A 156 -12.18 -4.85 -9.98
N MET A 157 -11.12 -4.29 -10.53
CA MET A 157 -10.50 -3.07 -10.06
C MET A 157 -10.85 -1.94 -11.01
N THR A 158 -11.33 -0.85 -10.46
CA THR A 158 -11.63 0.38 -11.20
C THR A 158 -10.67 1.47 -10.76
N VAL A 159 -10.00 2.11 -11.68
CA VAL A 159 -9.17 3.30 -11.39
C VAL A 159 -9.77 4.47 -12.13
N THR A 160 -10.11 5.51 -11.38
CA THR A 160 -10.71 6.73 -11.92
C THR A 160 -9.90 7.94 -11.51
N PRO A 161 -9.83 8.99 -12.33
CA PRO A 161 -9.31 10.26 -11.88
C PRO A 161 -10.07 10.72 -10.64
N ALA A 162 -9.35 11.12 -9.62
CA ALA A 162 -10.00 11.63 -8.41
C ALA A 162 -10.67 12.97 -8.73
N ARG A 163 -11.99 13.01 -8.59
CA ARG A 163 -12.76 14.26 -8.69
C ARG A 163 -12.89 14.88 -7.29
N ARG A 164 -12.76 16.17 -7.18
CA ARG A 164 -13.17 16.86 -5.94
C ARG A 164 -14.64 16.56 -5.70
N ARG A 165 -14.94 15.75 -4.68
CA ARG A 165 -16.31 15.42 -4.33
C ARG A 165 -16.96 16.61 -3.61
N ASN A 166 -18.13 16.99 -4.08
CA ASN A 166 -18.98 17.87 -3.31
C ASN A 166 -19.49 17.11 -2.07
N ARG A 167 -19.50 17.77 -0.92
CA ARG A 167 -19.88 17.24 0.40
C ARG A 167 -21.28 16.58 0.45
N ARG A 168 -22.05 16.61 -0.64
CA ARG A 168 -23.43 16.12 -0.80
C ARG A 168 -23.55 14.81 -1.60
N GLU A 169 -22.45 14.18 -2.03
CA GLU A 169 -22.59 12.87 -2.68
C GLU A 169 -23.13 11.88 -1.67
N ARG A 170 -24.31 11.34 -1.97
CA ARG A 170 -25.01 10.39 -1.11
C ARG A 170 -24.15 9.13 -0.94
N THR A 171 -23.97 8.75 0.32
CA THR A 171 -23.46 7.42 0.68
C THR A 171 -24.47 6.37 0.22
N GLU A 172 -24.03 5.36 -0.50
CA GLU A 172 -24.91 4.27 -0.91
C GLU A 172 -25.42 3.49 0.31
N ARG A 173 -26.58 2.86 0.14
CA ARG A 173 -27.18 2.08 1.24
C ARG A 173 -26.28 0.89 1.57
N GLY A 174 -25.72 0.85 2.78
CA GLY A 174 -24.78 -0.21 3.20
C GLY A 174 -23.30 0.12 2.98
N GLU A 175 -22.98 1.33 2.56
CA GLU A 175 -21.64 1.85 2.47
C GLU A 175 -21.25 2.58 3.77
N ILE A 176 -20.04 2.36 4.22
CA ILE A 176 -19.45 3.04 5.37
C ILE A 176 -18.30 3.90 4.85
N VAL A 177 -18.37 5.19 5.11
CA VAL A 177 -17.35 6.15 4.69
C VAL A 177 -16.45 6.46 5.87
N VAL A 178 -15.16 6.20 5.71
CA VAL A 178 -14.13 6.44 6.72
C VAL A 178 -13.18 7.51 6.21
N ARG A 179 -13.01 8.58 7.00
CA ARG A 179 -12.04 9.62 6.69
C ARG A 179 -10.66 9.23 7.17
N ALA A 180 -9.68 9.47 6.33
CA ALA A 180 -8.29 9.17 6.59
C ALA A 180 -7.42 10.44 6.55
N ARG A 181 -6.20 10.33 7.03
CA ARG A 181 -5.14 11.30 6.79
C ARG A 181 -4.16 10.71 5.79
N SER A 182 -3.68 11.51 4.88
CA SER A 182 -2.58 11.07 4.02
C SER A 182 -1.25 11.28 4.74
N LEU A 183 -0.52 10.20 4.93
CA LEU A 183 0.86 10.21 5.41
C LEU A 183 1.73 9.52 4.35
N PHE A 184 2.66 10.26 3.76
CA PHE A 184 3.51 9.77 2.67
C PHE A 184 2.73 9.16 1.49
N GLY A 185 1.52 9.70 1.21
CA GLY A 185 0.62 9.18 0.18
C GLY A 185 -0.34 8.08 0.64
N GLN A 186 -0.04 7.40 1.73
CA GLN A 186 -0.89 6.33 2.28
C GLN A 186 -2.01 6.88 3.16
N LEU A 187 -3.13 6.15 3.22
CA LEU A 187 -4.29 6.56 4.00
C LEU A 187 -4.26 5.93 5.39
N VAL A 188 -4.23 6.79 6.42
CA VAL A 188 -4.25 6.39 7.82
C VAL A 188 -5.54 6.85 8.47
N VAL A 189 -6.37 5.92 8.88
CA VAL A 189 -7.59 6.17 9.64
C VAL A 189 -7.24 6.41 11.10
N THR A 190 -7.83 7.46 11.69
CA THR A 190 -7.52 7.89 13.07
C THR A 190 -8.67 7.68 14.06
N ASP A 191 -9.87 7.43 13.56
CA ASP A 191 -11.04 7.11 14.38
C ASP A 191 -11.29 5.60 14.36
N ALA A 192 -10.46 4.88 15.13
CA ALA A 192 -10.52 3.44 15.21
C ALA A 192 -10.14 2.94 16.61
N TYR A 193 -10.71 1.79 17.00
CA TYR A 193 -10.49 1.15 18.29
C TYR A 193 -10.34 -0.37 18.13
N CYS A 194 -9.47 -0.97 18.93
CA CYS A 194 -9.23 -2.40 19.01
C CYS A 194 -9.41 -2.87 20.45
N ASN A 195 -10.42 -3.68 20.73
CA ASN A 195 -10.79 -4.10 22.09
C ASN A 195 -10.81 -2.92 23.10
N GLY A 196 -11.36 -1.76 22.66
CA GLY A 196 -11.42 -0.53 23.46
C GLY A 196 -10.14 0.33 23.45
N VAL A 197 -9.03 -0.16 22.91
CA VAL A 197 -7.78 0.62 22.75
C VAL A 197 -7.88 1.46 21.48
N ARG A 198 -7.64 2.77 21.59
CA ARG A 198 -7.59 3.64 20.40
C ARG A 198 -6.38 3.29 19.54
N ILE A 199 -6.61 3.09 18.25
CA ILE A 199 -5.60 2.69 17.27
C ILE A 199 -5.53 3.63 16.07
N ARG A 200 -4.50 3.45 15.25
CA ARG A 200 -4.41 3.95 13.88
C ARG A 200 -4.51 2.77 12.93
N VAL A 201 -5.24 2.95 11.83
CA VAL A 201 -5.40 1.88 10.82
C VAL A 201 -4.83 2.35 9.51
N ILE A 202 -3.90 1.58 8.95
CA ILE A 202 -3.31 1.77 7.63
C ILE A 202 -3.98 0.73 6.72
N ILE A 203 -4.47 1.15 5.56
CA ILE A 203 -5.06 0.24 4.58
C ILE A 203 -3.96 -0.26 3.65
N ASP A 204 -3.82 -1.58 3.55
CA ASP A 204 -2.73 -2.20 2.81
C ASP A 204 -3.19 -3.42 1.99
N THR A 205 -3.37 -3.23 0.71
CA THR A 205 -3.74 -4.29 -0.23
C THR A 205 -2.55 -5.19 -0.63
N GLY A 206 -1.33 -4.79 -0.31
CA GLY A 206 -0.11 -5.57 -0.57
C GLY A 206 0.16 -6.66 0.47
N SER A 207 -0.49 -6.59 1.63
CA SER A 207 -0.36 -7.60 2.68
C SER A 207 -1.52 -8.58 2.64
N SER A 208 -1.23 -9.89 2.68
CA SER A 208 -2.27 -10.92 2.81
C SER A 208 -2.83 -11.02 4.23
N VAL A 209 -2.09 -10.58 5.24
CA VAL A 209 -2.42 -10.71 6.66
C VAL A 209 -2.41 -9.34 7.34
N SER A 210 -3.43 -9.09 8.16
CA SER A 210 -3.47 -7.90 9.02
C SER A 210 -2.40 -7.98 10.12
N MET A 211 -1.77 -6.84 10.42
CA MET A 211 -0.63 -6.80 11.35
C MET A 211 -0.78 -5.67 12.36
N GLY A 212 -0.47 -5.97 13.62
CA GLY A 212 -0.41 -4.99 14.69
C GLY A 212 1.03 -4.71 15.12
N ASN A 213 1.30 -3.44 15.49
CA ASN A 213 2.62 -3.04 15.94
C ASN A 213 2.91 -3.43 17.41
N ALA A 214 4.16 -3.28 17.84
CA ALA A 214 4.59 -3.59 19.20
C ALA A 214 3.82 -2.79 20.26
N ALA A 215 3.44 -1.54 19.99
CA ALA A 215 2.65 -0.73 20.92
C ALA A 215 1.24 -1.31 21.13
N LEU A 216 0.58 -1.81 20.07
CA LEU A 216 -0.70 -2.51 20.18
C LEU A 216 -0.53 -3.83 20.92
N ARG A 217 0.50 -4.62 20.55
CA ARG A 217 0.81 -5.89 21.21
C ARG A 217 0.95 -5.71 22.73
N ARG A 218 1.73 -4.72 23.21
CA ARG A 218 1.89 -4.41 24.63
C ARG A 218 0.56 -4.07 25.34
N LYS A 219 -0.40 -3.48 24.62
CA LYS A 219 -1.72 -3.14 25.20
C LYS A 219 -2.66 -4.34 25.27
N LEU A 220 -2.63 -5.23 24.28
CA LEU A 220 -3.53 -6.37 24.18
C LEU A 220 -3.07 -7.58 25.02
N LEU A 221 -1.76 -7.87 25.04
CA LEU A 221 -1.20 -9.04 25.72
C LEU A 221 -0.99 -8.84 27.23
N ARG A 222 -1.68 -7.90 27.86
CA ARG A 222 -1.73 -7.79 29.34
C ARG A 222 -2.42 -8.99 30.00
N LYS A 223 -3.20 -9.76 29.25
CA LYS A 223 -3.82 -11.03 29.63
C LYS A 223 -3.28 -12.14 28.74
N PRO A 224 -3.18 -13.40 29.25
CA PRO A 224 -2.80 -14.51 28.40
C PRO A 224 -3.80 -14.66 27.25
N VAL A 225 -3.35 -14.41 26.03
CA VAL A 225 -4.13 -14.63 24.82
C VAL A 225 -3.53 -15.85 24.13
N ARG A 226 -4.38 -16.77 23.68
CA ARG A 226 -3.93 -17.88 22.85
C ARG A 226 -3.34 -17.31 21.56
N SER A 227 -2.04 -17.46 21.39
CA SER A 227 -1.33 -17.04 20.20
C SER A 227 -0.46 -18.16 19.68
N GLN A 228 -0.29 -18.21 18.37
CA GLN A 228 0.65 -19.08 17.69
C GLN A 228 1.79 -18.24 17.16
N SER A 229 3.02 -18.67 17.32
CA SER A 229 4.16 -17.98 16.72
C SER A 229 4.23 -18.30 15.25
N ILE A 230 4.26 -17.27 14.41
CA ILE A 230 4.41 -17.40 12.94
C ILE A 230 5.61 -16.59 12.47
N ALA A 231 6.23 -17.06 11.39
CA ALA A 231 7.30 -16.33 10.70
C ALA A 231 6.71 -15.45 9.62
N LEU A 232 7.08 -14.15 9.61
CA LEU A 232 6.70 -13.19 8.59
C LEU A 232 7.94 -12.80 7.80
N THR A 233 7.96 -13.12 6.51
CA THR A 233 9.04 -12.73 5.62
C THR A 233 8.64 -11.49 4.84
N GLY A 234 9.48 -10.46 4.87
CA GLY A 234 9.26 -9.22 4.13
C GLY A 234 9.95 -9.22 2.77
N VAL A 235 9.67 -8.19 2.00
CA VAL A 235 10.20 -8.01 0.64
C VAL A 235 11.71 -7.85 0.57
N THR A 236 12.36 -7.50 1.69
CA THR A 236 13.83 -7.50 1.81
C THR A 236 14.42 -8.88 2.09
N GLY A 237 13.58 -9.93 2.17
CA GLY A 237 13.99 -11.30 2.47
C GLY A 237 14.24 -11.56 3.97
N GLN A 238 14.13 -10.53 4.81
CA GLN A 238 14.30 -10.70 6.26
C GLN A 238 13.03 -11.28 6.87
N THR A 239 13.18 -12.10 7.91
CA THR A 239 12.09 -12.75 8.62
C THR A 239 12.02 -12.26 10.07
N VAL A 240 10.81 -12.00 10.56
CA VAL A 240 10.53 -11.69 11.97
C VAL A 240 9.46 -12.63 12.49
N MET A 241 9.54 -12.95 13.78
CA MET A 241 8.51 -13.74 14.45
C MET A 241 7.40 -12.81 14.94
N ALA A 242 6.16 -13.25 14.80
CA ALA A 242 4.97 -12.54 15.26
C ALA A 242 4.03 -13.49 16.02
N ASP A 243 3.29 -12.94 16.97
CA ASP A 243 2.21 -13.67 17.65
C ASP A 243 0.94 -13.58 16.80
N TYR A 244 0.53 -14.70 16.20
CA TYR A 244 -0.72 -14.77 15.45
C TYR A 244 -1.86 -15.10 16.42
N SER A 245 -2.86 -14.24 16.46
CA SER A 245 -3.97 -14.30 17.39
C SER A 245 -5.24 -13.76 16.75
N THR A 246 -6.36 -13.86 17.45
CA THR A 246 -7.64 -13.29 17.02
C THR A 246 -8.01 -12.12 17.93
N ILE A 247 -8.38 -11.00 17.33
CA ILE A 247 -8.92 -9.83 18.03
C ILE A 247 -10.44 -9.91 18.02
N ASP A 248 -11.07 -9.76 19.18
CA ASP A 248 -12.52 -9.87 19.32
C ASP A 248 -13.26 -8.76 18.56
N ARG A 249 -12.74 -7.52 18.63
CA ARG A 249 -13.42 -6.36 18.05
C ARG A 249 -12.46 -5.29 17.56
N VAL A 250 -12.59 -4.93 16.29
CA VAL A 250 -11.98 -3.74 15.70
C VAL A 250 -13.09 -2.81 15.21
N MET A 251 -13.10 -1.58 15.68
CA MET A 251 -14.06 -0.55 15.27
C MET A 251 -13.34 0.48 14.40
N ILE A 252 -13.91 0.82 13.24
CA ILE A 252 -13.38 1.83 12.31
C ILE A 252 -14.55 2.73 11.92
N GLY A 253 -14.64 3.92 12.51
CA GLY A 253 -15.85 4.74 12.40
C GLY A 253 -17.07 3.99 12.93
N SER A 254 -18.10 3.83 12.10
CA SER A 254 -19.32 3.05 12.43
C SER A 254 -19.21 1.54 12.14
N LEU A 255 -18.11 1.11 11.53
CA LEU A 255 -17.87 -0.30 11.23
C LEU A 255 -17.35 -1.04 12.45
N THR A 256 -17.85 -2.27 12.66
CA THR A 256 -17.27 -3.22 13.61
C THR A 256 -16.91 -4.51 12.90
N ILE A 257 -15.64 -4.89 12.99
CA ILE A 257 -15.13 -6.20 12.57
C ILE A 257 -14.94 -7.03 13.83
N THR A 258 -15.49 -8.23 13.85
CA THR A 258 -15.33 -9.19 14.96
C THR A 258 -14.45 -10.35 14.55
N SER A 259 -13.73 -10.90 15.52
CA SER A 259 -12.88 -12.09 15.33
C SER A 259 -11.85 -11.92 14.22
N LEU A 260 -11.17 -10.75 14.19
CA LEU A 260 -10.15 -10.45 13.18
C LEU A 260 -8.85 -11.19 13.50
N PRO A 261 -8.37 -12.11 12.66
CA PRO A 261 -7.04 -12.68 12.78
C PRO A 261 -5.98 -11.58 12.59
N ILE A 262 -4.92 -11.62 13.39
CA ILE A 262 -3.87 -10.59 13.31
C ILE A 262 -2.51 -11.13 13.73
N ALA A 263 -1.47 -10.71 13.06
CA ALA A 263 -0.09 -10.94 13.45
C ALA A 263 0.43 -9.77 14.28
N LEU A 264 0.75 -9.97 15.54
CA LEU A 264 1.26 -8.96 16.45
C LEU A 264 2.78 -9.05 16.53
N THR A 265 3.48 -8.01 16.06
CA THR A 265 4.96 -7.99 16.10
C THR A 265 5.47 -7.54 17.47
N ALA A 266 6.52 -8.20 17.96
CA ALA A 266 7.20 -7.80 19.18
C ALA A 266 8.16 -6.62 18.96
N VAL A 267 8.71 -6.51 17.75
CA VAL A 267 9.65 -5.47 17.36
C VAL A 267 8.94 -4.32 16.65
N ASP A 268 9.49 -3.12 16.77
CA ASP A 268 9.01 -1.96 16.05
C ASP A 268 9.35 -2.07 14.57
N ALA A 269 8.37 -2.52 13.79
CA ALA A 269 8.54 -2.58 12.35
C ALA A 269 8.80 -1.18 11.78
N PRO A 270 9.84 -1.03 10.92
CA PRO A 270 10.28 0.27 10.42
C PRO A 270 9.16 1.15 9.84
N PRO A 271 8.17 0.62 9.12
CA PRO A 271 7.07 1.43 8.59
C PRO A 271 6.28 2.16 9.67
N PHE A 272 5.96 1.51 10.79
CA PHE A 272 5.23 2.19 11.87
C PHE A 272 6.04 3.34 12.47
N ARG A 273 7.37 3.21 12.58
CA ARG A 273 8.24 4.31 13.02
C ARG A 273 8.18 5.50 12.08
N GLN A 274 8.22 5.25 10.77
CA GLN A 274 8.16 6.31 9.76
C GLN A 274 6.85 7.09 9.80
N PHE A 275 5.74 6.43 10.13
CA PHE A 275 4.46 7.11 10.35
C PHE A 275 4.36 7.80 11.72
N GLY A 276 5.40 7.77 12.56
CA GLY A 276 5.33 8.26 13.93
C GLY A 276 4.41 7.42 14.82
N LEU A 277 4.26 6.13 14.49
CA LEU A 277 3.37 5.20 15.18
C LEU A 277 4.13 4.16 16.04
N ALA A 278 5.44 4.28 16.25
CA ALA A 278 6.21 3.33 17.05
C ALA A 278 5.59 3.14 18.45
N GLU A 279 5.25 4.25 19.13
CA GLU A 279 4.67 4.21 20.46
C GLU A 279 3.14 4.34 20.49
N ARG A 280 2.51 4.40 19.33
CA ARG A 280 1.05 4.50 19.19
C ARG A 280 0.48 3.19 18.67
N PRO A 281 -0.51 2.59 19.36
CA PRO A 281 -1.15 1.37 18.86
C PRO A 281 -1.66 1.55 17.43
N ALA A 282 -1.27 0.64 16.55
CA ALA A 282 -1.62 0.72 15.16
C ALA A 282 -1.82 -0.68 14.54
N ILE A 283 -2.74 -0.75 13.57
CA ILE A 283 -3.00 -1.93 12.74
C ILE A 283 -2.75 -1.54 11.29
N LEU A 284 -2.13 -2.44 10.57
CA LEU A 284 -2.13 -2.53 9.15
C LEU A 284 -3.20 -3.52 8.76
N LEU A 285 -4.21 -3.04 8.07
CA LEU A 285 -5.37 -3.82 7.66
C LEU A 285 -5.07 -4.44 6.30
N GLY A 286 -4.85 -5.74 6.29
CA GLY A 286 -4.49 -6.51 5.10
C GLY A 286 -5.69 -7.04 4.33
N MET A 287 -5.40 -7.84 3.30
CA MET A 287 -6.42 -8.41 2.43
C MET A 287 -7.37 -9.36 3.15
N ASP A 288 -6.89 -10.08 4.20
CA ASP A 288 -7.72 -10.92 5.05
C ASP A 288 -8.93 -10.17 5.66
N ALA A 289 -8.74 -8.90 5.99
CA ALA A 289 -9.80 -8.03 6.48
C ALA A 289 -10.55 -7.31 5.35
N LEU A 290 -9.85 -6.88 4.29
CA LEU A 290 -10.46 -6.15 3.18
C LEU A 290 -11.43 -7.01 2.38
N MET A 291 -11.15 -8.31 2.22
CA MET A 291 -12.04 -9.27 1.56
C MET A 291 -13.32 -9.59 2.35
N LEU A 292 -13.47 -9.12 3.59
CA LEU A 292 -14.75 -9.19 4.32
C LEU A 292 -15.81 -8.24 3.74
N PHE A 293 -15.40 -7.30 2.89
CA PHE A 293 -16.30 -6.35 2.23
C PHE A 293 -16.60 -6.82 0.81
N ARG A 294 -17.76 -6.42 0.32
CA ARG A 294 -18.10 -6.60 -1.09
C ARG A 294 -17.26 -5.70 -1.99
N ARG A 295 -17.05 -4.45 -1.53
CA ARG A 295 -16.30 -3.44 -2.27
C ARG A 295 -15.53 -2.53 -1.32
N VAL A 296 -14.34 -2.17 -1.73
CA VAL A 296 -13.47 -1.18 -1.05
C VAL A 296 -13.09 -0.11 -2.06
N ASP A 297 -13.44 1.15 -1.79
CA ASP A 297 -13.02 2.29 -2.60
C ASP A 297 -12.02 3.13 -1.80
N ILE A 298 -10.86 3.38 -2.39
CA ILE A 298 -9.77 4.15 -1.80
C ILE A 298 -9.58 5.42 -2.62
N ASP A 299 -9.98 6.56 -2.07
CA ASP A 299 -9.84 7.86 -2.70
C ASP A 299 -8.67 8.63 -2.08
N PHE A 300 -7.53 8.57 -2.74
CA PHE A 300 -6.31 9.21 -2.25
C PHE A 300 -6.40 10.73 -2.24
N ALA A 301 -7.11 11.34 -3.17
CA ALA A 301 -7.23 12.80 -3.27
C ALA A 301 -8.19 13.37 -2.23
N ASN A 302 -9.33 12.70 -1.99
CA ASN A 302 -10.31 13.12 -0.99
C ASN A 302 -10.01 12.56 0.40
N ARG A 303 -9.02 11.66 0.52
CA ARG A 303 -8.61 11.00 1.77
C ARG A 303 -9.77 10.25 2.43
N GLU A 304 -10.49 9.50 1.62
CA GLU A 304 -11.63 8.70 2.06
C GLU A 304 -11.43 7.24 1.69
N VAL A 305 -11.88 6.36 2.57
CA VAL A 305 -12.04 4.93 2.30
C VAL A 305 -13.51 4.60 2.45
N ARG A 306 -14.09 3.96 1.45
CA ARG A 306 -15.48 3.51 1.46
C ARG A 306 -15.52 2.01 1.46
N LEU A 307 -16.30 1.47 2.38
CA LEU A 307 -16.39 0.03 2.63
C LEU A 307 -17.86 -0.39 2.44
N ALA A 308 -18.14 -1.16 1.39
CA ALA A 308 -19.48 -1.68 1.14
C ALA A 308 -19.62 -3.08 1.76
N LEU A 309 -20.59 -3.25 2.64
CA LEU A 309 -20.87 -4.51 3.28
C LEU A 309 -21.41 -5.55 2.29
N PRO A 310 -21.20 -6.87 2.54
CA PRO A 310 -21.87 -7.93 1.80
C PRO A 310 -23.39 -7.75 1.81
N ARG A 311 -24.06 -8.17 0.72
CA ARG A 311 -25.49 -7.92 0.52
C ARG A 311 -26.40 -8.59 1.56
N ASN A 312 -25.92 -9.65 2.21
CA ASN A 312 -26.69 -10.51 3.11
C ASN A 312 -26.37 -10.33 4.61
N VAL A 313 -25.71 -9.22 4.99
CA VAL A 313 -25.47 -8.96 6.42
C VAL A 313 -26.73 -8.34 7.04
N PRO A 314 -27.41 -9.03 8.00
CA PRO A 314 -28.53 -8.43 8.72
C PRO A 314 -28.04 -7.19 9.48
N ARG A 315 -28.76 -6.09 9.35
CA ARG A 315 -28.50 -4.90 10.16
C ARG A 315 -29.02 -5.16 11.58
N ARG A 316 -28.16 -5.02 12.55
CA ARG A 316 -28.57 -4.83 13.96
C ARG A 316 -28.80 -3.36 14.22
#